data_8e2c632df27a08e01403ef5bd080b386
#
_entry.id   8e2c632df27a08e01403ef5bd080b386
#
_cell.length_a   1.000
_cell.length_b   1.000
_cell.length_c   1.000
_cell.angle_alpha   90.00
_cell.angle_beta   90.00
_cell.angle_gamma   90.00
#
_symmetry.space_group_name_H-M   'P 1'
#
loop_
_entity.id
_entity.type
_entity.pdbx_description
1 polymer ?
#
loop_
_entity_poly.entity_id
_entity_poly.type
_entity_poly.pdbx_seq_one_letter_code
_entity_poly.pdbx_strand_id
1 'polypeptide(L)'
;LDALTGLLNQNSYLNRTAEMRRSGGVLVVFDVDDFKQINDRYGHLQGDVCLAEIADCIKKAYARCGYCYRIGGDEFCVLLKDEESEARCAKTLQALLAERRKVFAILPTVSLGSAAFSGEDVVTVKDRADRALYCAKKEQKARAAAEKHADDSEQTA
;
A
#
# COMPACT_ATOMS: atom_id res chain seq x y z
N LEU A 1 -1.26 9.82 -16.62
CA LEU A 1 -0.45 8.90 -15.82
C LEU A 1 0.53 9.67 -14.93
N ASP A 2 0.90 9.06 -13.82
CA ASP A 2 1.94 9.59 -12.96
C ASP A 2 3.32 9.41 -13.61
N ALA A 3 4.09 10.49 -13.72
CA ALA A 3 5.34 10.48 -14.47
C ALA A 3 6.41 9.56 -13.87
N LEU A 4 6.48 9.46 -12.53
CA LEU A 4 7.49 8.65 -11.85
C LEU A 4 7.16 7.15 -11.91
N THR A 5 5.91 6.79 -11.71
CA THR A 5 5.50 5.39 -11.48
C THR A 5 4.77 4.76 -12.65
N GLY A 6 4.24 5.55 -13.58
CA GLY A 6 3.41 5.07 -14.69
C GLY A 6 2.02 4.63 -14.27
N LEU A 7 1.66 4.76 -13.00
CA LEU A 7 0.30 4.48 -12.53
C LEU A 7 -0.65 5.62 -12.90
N LEU A 8 -1.95 5.38 -12.75
CA LEU A 8 -2.95 6.42 -12.92
C LEU A 8 -2.79 7.50 -11.85
N ASN A 9 -3.16 8.73 -12.16
CA ASN A 9 -2.98 9.87 -11.27
C ASN A 9 -4.23 10.14 -10.41
N GLN A 10 -4.13 11.16 -9.55
CA GLN A 10 -5.20 11.55 -8.63
C GLN A 10 -6.50 11.94 -9.37
N ASN A 11 -6.40 12.64 -10.49
CA ASN A 11 -7.58 13.01 -11.28
C ASN A 11 -8.33 11.78 -11.78
N SER A 12 -7.60 10.79 -12.28
CA SER A 12 -8.20 9.51 -12.71
C SER A 12 -8.88 8.80 -11.55
N TYR A 13 -8.26 8.82 -10.36
CA TYR A 13 -8.83 8.27 -9.13
C TYR A 13 -10.16 8.93 -8.78
N LEU A 14 -10.21 10.26 -8.75
CA LEU A 14 -11.44 11.00 -8.42
C LEU A 14 -12.56 10.70 -9.41
N ASN A 15 -12.25 10.65 -10.70
CA ASN A 15 -13.22 10.33 -11.74
C ASN A 15 -13.76 8.90 -11.62
N ARG A 16 -12.87 7.93 -11.38
CA ARG A 16 -13.26 6.51 -11.27
C ARG A 16 -14.09 6.26 -10.03
N THR A 17 -13.74 6.86 -8.89
CA THR A 17 -14.52 6.70 -7.66
C THR A 17 -15.93 7.24 -7.80
N ALA A 18 -16.11 8.36 -8.52
CA ALA A 18 -17.43 8.90 -8.82
C ALA A 18 -18.25 7.92 -9.69
N GLU A 19 -17.63 7.32 -10.71
CA GLU A 19 -18.29 6.35 -11.59
C GLU A 19 -18.65 5.05 -10.85
N MET A 20 -17.79 4.57 -9.96
CA MET A 20 -17.97 3.30 -9.23
C MET A 20 -18.87 3.43 -8.00
N ARG A 21 -19.22 4.63 -7.60
CA ARG A 21 -19.96 4.87 -6.34
C ARG A 21 -21.20 3.99 -6.19
N ARG A 22 -22.00 3.87 -7.23
CA ARG A 22 -23.26 3.09 -7.20
C ARG A 22 -23.05 1.58 -7.29
N SER A 23 -22.15 1.16 -8.16
CA SER A 23 -21.84 -0.27 -8.35
C SER A 23 -21.07 -0.86 -7.18
N GLY A 24 -20.36 -0.01 -6.45
CA GLY A 24 -19.53 -0.42 -5.34
C GLY A 24 -18.22 -1.06 -5.74
N GLY A 25 -17.45 -1.42 -4.75
CA GLY A 25 -16.14 -2.05 -4.90
C GLY A 25 -15.38 -2.04 -3.59
N VAL A 26 -14.07 -2.17 -3.69
CA VAL A 26 -13.16 -2.10 -2.54
C VAL A 26 -12.06 -1.08 -2.83
N LEU A 27 -11.85 -0.15 -1.92
CA LEU A 27 -10.70 0.75 -1.97
C LEU A 27 -9.60 0.19 -1.08
N VAL A 28 -8.42 -0.04 -1.66
CA VAL A 28 -7.21 -0.42 -0.91
C VAL A 28 -6.26 0.77 -0.92
N VAL A 29 -5.79 1.17 0.24
CA VAL A 29 -4.78 2.23 0.38
C VAL A 29 -3.47 1.63 0.86
N PHE A 30 -2.37 2.16 0.35
CA PHE A 30 -1.02 1.68 0.64
C PHE A 30 -0.18 2.84 1.12
N ASP A 31 0.68 2.57 2.10
CA ASP A 31 1.66 3.53 2.58
C ASP A 31 3.03 2.84 2.68
N VAL A 32 4.06 3.55 2.24
CA VAL A 32 5.43 3.06 2.28
C VAL A 32 5.97 3.27 3.69
N ASP A 33 6.33 2.17 4.35
CA ASP A 33 6.80 2.21 5.73
C ASP A 33 8.16 2.93 5.81
N ASP A 34 8.26 3.90 6.74
CA ASP A 34 9.50 4.62 7.03
C ASP A 34 10.11 5.31 5.79
N PHE A 35 9.28 5.77 4.86
CA PHE A 35 9.74 6.39 3.62
C PHE A 35 10.57 7.65 3.85
N LYS A 36 10.21 8.45 4.84
CA LYS A 36 10.99 9.63 5.23
C LYS A 36 12.43 9.25 5.59
N GLN A 37 12.61 8.17 6.32
CA GLN A 37 13.94 7.67 6.70
C GLN A 37 14.76 7.24 5.47
N ILE A 38 14.12 6.65 4.47
CA ILE A 38 14.77 6.30 3.21
C ILE A 38 15.30 7.56 2.51
N ASN A 39 14.48 8.59 2.40
CA ASN A 39 14.90 9.86 1.80
C ASN A 39 16.02 10.52 2.60
N ASP A 40 15.91 10.55 3.92
CA ASP A 40 16.91 11.18 4.81
C ASP A 40 18.24 10.45 4.74
N ARG A 41 18.23 9.12 4.66
CA ARG A 41 19.43 8.28 4.69
C ARG A 41 20.09 8.12 3.29
N TYR A 42 19.31 7.92 2.25
CA TYR A 42 19.78 7.57 0.91
C TYR A 42 19.53 8.64 -0.15
N GLY A 43 18.80 9.70 0.18
CA GLY A 43 18.48 10.80 -0.73
C GLY A 43 17.19 10.56 -1.52
N HIS A 44 16.63 11.64 -2.07
CA HIS A 44 15.37 11.62 -2.81
C HIS A 44 15.41 10.78 -4.08
N LEU A 45 16.56 10.69 -4.75
CA LEU A 45 16.71 9.86 -5.96
C LEU A 45 16.49 8.39 -5.63
N GLN A 46 17.05 7.91 -4.53
CA GLN A 46 16.84 6.53 -4.07
C GLN A 46 15.41 6.32 -3.58
N GLY A 47 14.82 7.31 -2.92
CA GLY A 47 13.41 7.29 -2.56
C GLY A 47 12.51 7.14 -3.80
N ASP A 48 12.79 7.87 -4.85
CA ASP A 48 12.05 7.78 -6.12
C ASP A 48 12.20 6.39 -6.76
N VAL A 49 13.39 5.79 -6.71
CA VAL A 49 13.60 4.41 -7.19
C VAL A 49 12.74 3.43 -6.38
N CYS A 50 12.69 3.58 -5.05
CA CYS A 50 11.84 2.76 -4.19
C CYS A 50 10.36 2.90 -4.58
N LEU A 51 9.87 4.12 -4.80
CA LEU A 51 8.48 4.36 -5.21
C LEU A 51 8.17 3.70 -6.56
N ALA A 52 9.07 3.80 -7.52
CA ALA A 52 8.88 3.18 -8.84
C ALA A 52 8.85 1.65 -8.74
N GLU A 53 9.70 1.04 -7.93
CA GLU A 53 9.74 -0.40 -7.69
C GLU A 53 8.47 -0.89 -7.01
N ILE A 54 8.01 -0.17 -5.98
CA ILE A 54 6.76 -0.49 -5.26
C ILE A 54 5.57 -0.39 -6.23
N ALA A 55 5.51 0.66 -7.03
CA ALA A 55 4.45 0.87 -8.02
C ALA A 55 4.38 -0.28 -9.03
N ASP A 56 5.53 -0.76 -9.51
CA ASP A 56 5.60 -1.90 -10.42
C ASP A 56 5.06 -3.18 -9.76
N CYS A 57 5.38 -3.40 -8.50
CA CYS A 57 4.85 -4.53 -7.74
C CYS A 57 3.33 -4.43 -7.55
N ILE A 58 2.81 -3.25 -7.22
CA ILE A 58 1.36 -3.00 -7.10
C ILE A 58 0.66 -3.29 -8.43
N LYS A 59 1.20 -2.79 -9.52
CA LYS A 59 0.66 -3.01 -10.86
C LYS A 59 0.60 -4.50 -11.20
N LYS A 60 1.68 -5.24 -10.95
CA LYS A 60 1.73 -6.69 -11.21
C LYS A 60 0.76 -7.48 -10.36
N ALA A 61 0.56 -7.07 -9.10
CA ALA A 61 -0.33 -7.77 -8.19
C ALA A 61 -1.82 -7.48 -8.45
N TYR A 62 -2.16 -6.26 -8.88
CA TYR A 62 -3.55 -5.78 -8.88
C TYR A 62 -4.14 -5.43 -10.25
N ALA A 63 -3.33 -5.22 -11.30
CA ALA A 63 -3.82 -4.67 -12.57
C ALA A 63 -4.92 -5.49 -13.24
N ARG A 64 -4.95 -6.81 -13.03
CA ARG A 64 -5.99 -7.68 -13.59
C ARG A 64 -7.32 -7.58 -12.84
N CYS A 65 -7.30 -7.09 -11.60
CA CYS A 65 -8.44 -7.08 -10.70
C CYS A 65 -8.99 -5.68 -10.46
N GLY A 66 -8.25 -4.63 -10.81
CA GLY A 66 -8.65 -3.28 -10.52
C GLY A 66 -7.76 -2.22 -11.16
N TYR A 67 -7.90 -0.99 -10.67
CA TYR A 67 -7.19 0.18 -11.16
C TYR A 67 -6.21 0.68 -10.12
N CYS A 68 -4.96 0.91 -10.53
CA CYS A 68 -3.87 1.28 -9.63
C CYS A 68 -3.51 2.76 -9.79
N TYR A 69 -3.42 3.48 -8.68
CA TYR A 69 -3.21 4.93 -8.65
C TYR A 69 -2.08 5.33 -7.71
N ARG A 70 -1.39 6.39 -8.08
CA ARG A 70 -0.57 7.16 -7.15
C ARG A 70 -1.31 8.46 -6.83
N ILE A 71 -1.67 8.68 -5.57
CA ILE A 71 -2.49 9.81 -5.14
C ILE A 71 -1.74 10.83 -4.29
N GLY A 72 -0.55 10.51 -3.85
CA GLY A 72 0.33 11.39 -3.08
C GLY A 72 1.77 10.97 -3.25
N GLY A 73 2.69 11.60 -2.52
CA GLY A 73 4.12 11.32 -2.61
C GLY A 73 4.47 9.86 -2.47
N ASP A 74 4.16 9.29 -1.32
CA ASP A 74 4.36 7.87 -0.97
C ASP A 74 3.04 7.12 -0.77
N GLU A 75 1.95 7.66 -1.29
CA GLU A 75 0.60 7.14 -1.10
C GLU A 75 0.05 6.57 -2.41
N PHE A 76 -0.31 5.29 -2.37
CA PHE A 76 -0.89 4.56 -3.48
C PHE A 76 -2.27 4.05 -3.11
N CYS A 77 -3.12 3.84 -4.09
CA CYS A 77 -4.37 3.13 -3.88
C CYS A 77 -4.77 2.28 -5.08
N VAL A 78 -5.65 1.33 -4.82
CA VAL A 78 -6.23 0.45 -5.84
C VAL A 78 -7.74 0.43 -5.65
N LEU A 79 -8.47 0.52 -6.75
CA LEU A 79 -9.91 0.29 -6.78
C LEU A 79 -10.17 -1.09 -7.35
N LEU A 80 -10.64 -2.01 -6.50
CA LEU A 80 -11.05 -3.35 -6.89
C LEU A 80 -12.55 -3.38 -7.19
N LYS A 81 -12.94 -4.19 -8.16
CA LYS A 81 -14.35 -4.35 -8.53
C LYS A 81 -15.11 -5.25 -7.55
N ASP A 82 -14.42 -6.17 -6.89
CA ASP A 82 -15.01 -7.13 -5.95
C ASP A 82 -14.08 -7.43 -4.77
N GLU A 83 -14.64 -8.01 -3.72
CA GLU A 83 -13.91 -8.38 -2.51
C GLU A 83 -13.12 -9.68 -2.64
N GLU A 84 -13.48 -10.54 -3.59
CA GLU A 84 -12.92 -11.89 -3.72
C GLU A 84 -11.43 -11.89 -4.05
N SER A 85 -10.99 -10.93 -4.85
CA SER A 85 -9.58 -10.82 -5.25
C SER A 85 -8.68 -10.15 -4.23
N GLU A 86 -9.23 -9.48 -3.22
CA GLU A 86 -8.47 -8.63 -2.30
C GLU A 86 -7.33 -9.37 -1.60
N ALA A 87 -7.65 -10.45 -0.91
CA ALA A 87 -6.66 -11.21 -0.12
C ALA A 87 -5.57 -11.82 -1.00
N ARG A 88 -5.94 -12.34 -2.17
CA ARG A 88 -4.98 -12.93 -3.12
C ARG A 88 -4.02 -11.88 -3.66
N CYS A 89 -4.54 -10.71 -4.07
CA CYS A 89 -3.70 -9.63 -4.59
C CYS A 89 -2.76 -9.09 -3.52
N ALA A 90 -3.24 -8.92 -2.29
CA ALA A 90 -2.41 -8.47 -1.17
C ALA A 90 -1.25 -9.44 -0.89
N LYS A 91 -1.53 -10.73 -0.90
CA LYS A 91 -0.53 -11.78 -0.71
C LYS A 91 0.51 -11.77 -1.84
N THR A 92 0.05 -11.62 -3.08
CA THR A 92 0.92 -11.52 -4.26
C THR A 92 1.84 -10.31 -4.16
N LEU A 93 1.30 -9.16 -3.75
CA LEU A 93 2.09 -7.94 -3.55
C LEU A 93 3.21 -8.15 -2.54
N GLN A 94 2.90 -8.71 -1.37
CA GLN A 94 3.90 -8.93 -0.33
C GLN A 94 4.99 -9.90 -0.78
N ALA A 95 4.63 -10.94 -1.53
CA ALA A 95 5.59 -11.87 -2.10
C ALA A 95 6.52 -11.19 -3.13
N LEU A 96 5.97 -10.36 -4.02
CA LEU A 96 6.75 -9.61 -5.01
C LEU A 96 7.72 -8.62 -4.33
N LEU A 97 7.26 -7.92 -3.32
CA LEU A 97 8.11 -6.98 -2.56
C LEU A 97 9.24 -7.71 -1.84
N ALA A 98 8.96 -8.86 -1.24
CA ALA A 98 9.98 -9.67 -0.57
C ALA A 98 11.06 -10.14 -1.55
N GLU A 99 10.67 -10.59 -2.74
CA GLU A 99 11.60 -10.98 -3.79
C GLU A 99 12.46 -9.78 -4.26
N ARG A 100 11.84 -8.61 -4.43
CA ARG A 100 12.56 -7.39 -4.82
C ARG A 100 13.59 -6.95 -3.78
N ARG A 101 13.28 -7.11 -2.48
CA ARG A 101 14.22 -6.77 -1.39
C ARG A 101 15.48 -7.64 -1.38
N LYS A 102 15.42 -8.85 -1.92
CA LYS A 102 16.62 -9.70 -2.06
C LYS A 102 17.66 -9.08 -3.00
N VAL A 103 17.20 -8.34 -4.01
CA VAL A 103 18.07 -7.69 -5.00
C VAL A 103 18.29 -6.23 -4.65
N PHE A 104 17.30 -5.57 -4.06
CA PHE A 104 17.32 -4.15 -3.70
C PHE A 104 17.03 -4.01 -2.21
N ALA A 105 18.09 -4.12 -1.41
CA ALA A 105 18.01 -4.28 0.05
C ALA A 105 17.36 -3.10 0.78
N ILE A 106 17.44 -1.88 0.23
CA ILE A 106 16.86 -0.69 0.87
C ILE A 106 15.35 -0.56 0.62
N LEU A 107 14.75 -1.41 -0.22
CA LEU A 107 13.33 -1.35 -0.52
C LEU A 107 12.50 -1.55 0.76
N PRO A 108 11.71 -0.55 1.18
CA PRO A 108 10.95 -0.65 2.41
C PRO A 108 9.75 -1.58 2.29
N THR A 109 9.19 -1.94 3.42
CA THR A 109 7.91 -2.64 3.47
C THR A 109 6.77 -1.67 3.17
N VAL A 110 5.60 -2.23 2.84
CA VAL A 110 4.39 -1.48 2.52
C VAL A 110 3.27 -1.99 3.40
N SER A 111 2.58 -1.07 4.06
CA SER A 111 1.39 -1.36 4.84
C SER A 111 0.16 -1.03 4.02
N LEU A 112 -0.93 -1.76 4.24
CA LEU A 112 -2.17 -1.54 3.51
C LEU A 112 -3.39 -1.59 4.43
N GLY A 113 -4.44 -0.92 3.99
CA GLY A 113 -5.76 -0.97 4.60
C GLY A 113 -6.81 -0.90 3.52
N SER A 114 -7.99 -1.43 3.78
CA SER A 114 -9.05 -1.47 2.78
C SER A 114 -10.41 -1.16 3.37
N ALA A 115 -11.33 -0.73 2.49
CA ALA A 115 -12.73 -0.50 2.83
C ALA A 115 -13.61 -0.84 1.63
N ALA A 116 -14.62 -1.67 1.86
CA ALA A 116 -15.66 -1.92 0.87
C ALA A 116 -16.63 -0.73 0.83
N PHE A 117 -17.18 -0.45 -0.32
CA PHE A 117 -18.14 0.63 -0.50
C PHE A 117 -19.30 0.24 -1.42
N SER A 118 -20.44 0.87 -1.19
CA SER A 118 -21.67 0.67 -1.97
C SER A 118 -22.57 1.91 -1.78
N GLY A 119 -22.30 2.98 -2.52
CA GLY A 119 -23.08 4.22 -2.50
C GLY A 119 -22.51 5.35 -1.65
N GLU A 120 -21.56 5.07 -0.75
CA GLU A 120 -20.95 6.09 0.10
C GLU A 120 -20.03 7.01 -0.75
N ASP A 121 -19.81 8.24 -0.28
CA ASP A 121 -18.88 9.15 -0.97
C ASP A 121 -17.42 8.73 -0.77
N VAL A 122 -16.56 9.18 -1.67
CA VAL A 122 -15.15 8.79 -1.70
C VAL A 122 -14.39 9.21 -0.43
N VAL A 123 -14.75 10.34 0.16
CA VAL A 123 -14.07 10.83 1.37
C VAL A 123 -14.33 9.89 2.55
N THR A 124 -15.59 9.47 2.73
CA THR A 124 -15.97 8.50 3.77
C THR A 124 -15.26 7.17 3.59
N VAL A 125 -15.21 6.66 2.36
CA VAL A 125 -14.56 5.38 2.04
C VAL A 125 -13.06 5.48 2.29
N LYS A 126 -12.42 6.56 1.85
CA LYS A 126 -10.99 6.81 2.06
C LYS A 126 -10.65 6.86 3.55
N ASP A 127 -11.47 7.53 4.36
CA ASP A 127 -11.27 7.60 5.81
C ASP A 127 -11.32 6.22 6.46
N ARG A 128 -12.24 5.36 6.04
CA ARG A 128 -12.32 3.99 6.55
C ARG A 128 -11.08 3.17 6.18
N ALA A 129 -10.64 3.28 4.93
CA ALA A 129 -9.44 2.57 4.46
C ALA A 129 -8.19 3.06 5.20
N ASP A 130 -8.06 4.38 5.39
CA ASP A 130 -6.96 4.97 6.14
C ASP A 130 -6.94 4.52 7.60
N ARG A 131 -8.09 4.40 8.25
CA ARG A 131 -8.22 3.86 9.62
C ARG A 131 -7.79 2.41 9.70
N ALA A 132 -8.18 1.60 8.72
CA ALA A 132 -7.76 0.19 8.62
C ALA A 132 -6.25 0.09 8.47
N LEU A 133 -5.66 0.95 7.64
CA LEU A 133 -4.20 1.06 7.46
C LEU A 133 -3.50 1.42 8.77
N TYR A 134 -4.02 2.41 9.48
CA TYR A 134 -3.47 2.83 10.77
C TYR A 134 -3.50 1.71 11.81
N CYS A 135 -4.62 0.96 11.88
CA CYS A 135 -4.74 -0.20 12.77
C CYS A 135 -3.75 -1.30 12.40
N ALA A 136 -3.57 -1.57 11.11
CA ALA A 136 -2.61 -2.57 10.63
C ALA A 136 -1.17 -2.20 11.02
N LYS A 137 -0.80 -0.93 10.90
CA LYS A 137 0.51 -0.42 11.33
C LYS A 137 0.73 -0.57 12.83
N LYS A 138 -0.29 -0.27 13.63
CA LYS A 138 -0.26 -0.42 15.08
C LYS A 138 -0.04 -1.88 15.50
N GLU A 139 -0.76 -2.80 14.90
CA GLU A 139 -0.61 -4.25 15.16
C GLU A 139 0.79 -4.74 14.79
N GLN A 140 1.31 -4.29 13.68
CA GLN A 140 2.67 -4.62 13.22
C GLN A 140 3.73 -4.17 14.21
N LYS A 141 3.63 -2.94 14.72
CA LYS A 141 4.55 -2.40 15.74
C LYS A 141 4.44 -3.16 17.04
N ALA A 142 3.22 -3.51 17.46
CA ALA A 142 2.98 -4.29 18.68
C ALA A 142 3.59 -5.69 18.58
N ARG A 143 3.44 -6.37 17.44
CA ARG A 143 4.05 -7.69 17.17
C ARG A 143 5.57 -7.61 17.19
N ALA A 144 6.16 -6.63 16.52
CA ALA A 144 7.60 -6.42 16.48
C ALA A 144 8.17 -6.17 17.88
N ALA A 145 7.49 -5.35 18.70
CA ALA A 145 7.87 -5.08 20.09
C ALA A 145 7.78 -6.33 20.96
N ALA A 146 6.71 -7.14 20.80
CA ALA A 146 6.54 -8.39 21.53
C ALA A 146 7.60 -9.44 21.15
N GLU A 147 7.90 -9.59 19.88
CA GLU A 147 8.94 -10.49 19.37
C GLU A 147 10.32 -10.08 19.90
N LYS A 148 10.64 -8.79 19.87
CA LYS A 148 11.90 -8.26 20.39
C LYS A 148 12.03 -8.51 21.90
N HIS A 149 10.96 -8.34 22.66
CA HIS A 149 10.93 -8.58 24.10
C HIS A 149 11.11 -10.07 24.41
N ALA A 150 10.50 -10.97 23.64
CA ALA A 150 10.66 -12.42 23.78
C ALA A 150 12.10 -12.84 23.49
N ASP A 151 12.72 -12.33 22.41
CA ASP A 151 14.12 -12.59 22.05
C ASP A 151 15.08 -12.10 23.14
N ASP A 152 14.88 -10.90 23.68
CA ASP A 152 15.69 -10.36 24.77
C ASP A 152 15.55 -11.20 26.03
N SER A 153 14.38 -11.76 26.35
CA SER A 153 14.14 -12.64 27.47
C SER A 153 14.84 -14.00 27.31
N GLU A 154 14.88 -14.54 26.10
CA GLU A 154 15.59 -15.79 25.79
C GLU A 154 17.11 -15.62 25.89
N GLN A 155 17.63 -14.45 25.50
CA GLN A 155 19.08 -14.17 25.59
C GLN A 155 19.57 -13.92 27.01
N THR A 156 18.72 -13.54 27.94
CA THR A 156 19.08 -13.30 29.35
C THR A 156 18.91 -14.52 30.24
N ALA A 157 18.33 -15.57 29.73
CA ALA A 157 18.19 -16.85 30.42
C ALA A 157 19.35 -17.78 30.11
#